data_9717bc14963d397784d78f97660c6a3d
#
_entry.id   9717bc14963d397784d78f97660c6a3d
#
_cell.length_a   1.000
_cell.length_b   1.000
_cell.length_c   1.000
_cell.angle_alpha   90.00
_cell.angle_beta   90.00
_cell.angle_gamma   90.00
#
_symmetry.space_group_name_H-M   'P 1'
#
loop_
_entity.id
_entity.type
_entity.pdbx_description
1 polymer ?
#
loop_
_entity_poly.entity_id
_entity_poly.type
_entity_poly.pdbx_seq_one_letter_code
_entity_poly.pdbx_strand_id
1 'polypeptide(L)'
;MVEIGRFNTLTVVKIVDFGVYLDGGERGEILMPKEYVPANCFPDDEVKAFVYFDSEDRIVATTEHPHVMVGEFAFLKVVALSPVGAFLDWGLRKDLLVPFREQRDPMIEGKSYLVYAYLDKASDRIVASTKIDKYLDQVFPEYEPHEEVEVLIARKSDLGYNVIVNNTHWGLIYNNEIFQPLKIGQKMKGYIKEVREDEKIDVTLQLPGYAKIEGLAGMVLEKLKDYGGILDLSDRSEPEEIYKVFGCSKKNYKKALGTLLKQRLIEIGDSEVRLKTED
;
A
#
# COMPACT_ATOMS: atom_id res chain seq x y z
N MET A 1 -24.64 11.35 2.83
CA MET A 1 -24.99 10.17 3.68
C MET A 1 -23.69 9.71 4.35
N VAL A 2 -23.71 9.45 5.67
CA VAL A 2 -22.51 9.01 6.41
C VAL A 2 -22.14 7.57 6.04
N GLU A 3 -20.88 7.37 5.66
CA GLU A 3 -20.31 6.07 5.31
C GLU A 3 -19.63 5.44 6.53
N ILE A 4 -20.21 4.36 7.06
CA ILE A 4 -19.62 3.58 8.16
C ILE A 4 -18.35 2.86 7.66
N GLY A 5 -17.28 2.91 8.46
CA GLY A 5 -15.99 2.32 8.12
C GLY A 5 -15.17 3.14 7.12
N ARG A 6 -15.49 4.42 6.96
CA ARG A 6 -14.82 5.39 6.10
C ARG A 6 -14.62 6.73 6.80
N PHE A 7 -13.70 7.54 6.27
CA PHE A 7 -13.59 8.94 6.65
C PHE A 7 -14.72 9.75 6.03
N ASN A 8 -15.37 10.55 6.87
CA ASN A 8 -16.41 11.50 6.50
C ASN A 8 -15.98 12.90 6.94
N THR A 9 -16.38 13.93 6.22
CA THR A 9 -16.28 15.33 6.68
C THR A 9 -17.62 15.67 7.28
N LEU A 10 -17.66 15.95 8.59
CA LEU A 10 -18.88 16.15 9.35
C LEU A 10 -18.81 17.46 10.14
N THR A 11 -19.95 18.16 10.23
CA THR A 11 -20.05 19.43 10.96
C THR A 11 -20.23 19.19 12.45
N VAL A 12 -19.55 19.96 13.28
CA VAL A 12 -19.73 19.95 14.75
C VAL A 12 -21.04 20.62 15.10
N VAL A 13 -21.95 19.88 15.76
CA VAL A 13 -23.26 20.42 16.19
C VAL A 13 -23.14 21.09 17.56
N LYS A 14 -22.47 20.43 18.51
CA LYS A 14 -22.33 20.91 19.89
C LYS A 14 -21.13 20.32 20.61
N ILE A 15 -20.63 21.04 21.60
CA ILE A 15 -19.57 20.59 22.50
C ILE A 15 -20.21 20.13 23.81
N VAL A 16 -19.70 19.03 24.38
CA VAL A 16 -20.09 18.46 25.67
C VAL A 16 -18.84 18.13 26.49
N ASP A 17 -18.98 17.86 27.78
CA ASP A 17 -17.84 17.61 28.69
C ASP A 17 -16.98 16.41 28.25
N PHE A 18 -17.58 15.43 27.58
CA PHE A 18 -16.95 14.17 27.16
C PHE A 18 -16.62 14.10 25.66
N GLY A 19 -16.81 15.19 24.90
CA GLY A 19 -16.49 15.24 23.47
C GLY A 19 -17.27 16.27 22.69
N VAL A 20 -17.48 15.98 21.39
CA VAL A 20 -18.34 16.75 20.50
C VAL A 20 -19.35 15.86 19.79
N TYR A 21 -20.49 16.41 19.44
CA TYR A 21 -21.43 15.74 18.55
C TYR A 21 -21.29 16.30 17.14
N LEU A 22 -21.21 15.39 16.17
CA LEU A 22 -21.09 15.67 14.75
C LEU A 22 -22.43 15.39 14.07
N ASP A 23 -22.76 16.16 13.03
CA ASP A 23 -23.96 15.93 12.23
C ASP A 23 -23.81 14.68 11.36
N GLY A 24 -24.51 13.63 11.73
CA GLY A 24 -24.58 12.36 10.99
C GLY A 24 -25.70 12.30 9.95
N GLY A 25 -26.44 13.40 9.73
CA GLY A 25 -27.59 13.46 8.85
C GLY A 25 -28.69 12.47 9.28
N GLU A 26 -29.06 11.53 8.40
CA GLU A 26 -30.07 10.50 8.71
C GLU A 26 -29.68 9.56 9.86
N ARG A 27 -28.39 9.48 10.21
CA ARG A 27 -27.87 8.68 11.34
C ARG A 27 -27.96 9.41 12.67
N GLY A 28 -28.43 10.67 12.66
CA GLY A 28 -28.51 11.53 13.85
C GLY A 28 -27.14 12.07 14.28
N GLU A 29 -27.06 12.54 15.51
CA GLU A 29 -25.83 13.06 16.08
C GLU A 29 -24.84 11.94 16.42
N ILE A 30 -23.60 12.05 15.94
CA ILE A 30 -22.52 11.08 16.15
C ILE A 30 -21.53 11.63 17.17
N LEU A 31 -21.31 10.90 18.26
CA LEU A 31 -20.34 11.28 19.27
C LEU A 31 -18.90 11.07 18.78
N MET A 32 -18.08 12.12 18.88
CA MET A 32 -16.62 12.02 18.87
C MET A 32 -16.11 12.23 20.31
N PRO A 33 -15.55 11.21 20.95
CA PRO A 33 -14.98 11.32 22.29
C PRO A 33 -13.88 12.39 22.38
N LYS A 34 -13.74 13.03 23.52
CA LYS A 34 -12.85 14.17 23.76
C LYS A 34 -11.39 13.91 23.37
N GLU A 35 -10.92 12.69 23.55
CA GLU A 35 -9.55 12.28 23.21
C GLU A 35 -9.26 12.36 21.71
N TYR A 36 -10.30 12.34 20.85
CA TYR A 36 -10.19 12.38 19.38
C TYR A 36 -10.56 13.75 18.79
N VAL A 37 -11.01 14.69 19.62
CA VAL A 37 -11.42 16.02 19.17
C VAL A 37 -10.19 16.85 18.81
N PRO A 38 -10.10 17.42 17.59
CA PRO A 38 -9.00 18.32 17.23
C PRO A 38 -8.92 19.54 18.16
N ALA A 39 -7.71 20.09 18.35
CA ALA A 39 -7.54 21.35 19.05
C ALA A 39 -8.30 22.48 18.31
N ASN A 40 -8.91 23.40 19.09
CA ASN A 40 -9.68 24.53 18.56
C ASN A 40 -10.87 24.12 17.67
N CYS A 41 -11.62 23.12 18.10
CA CYS A 41 -12.82 22.63 17.44
C CYS A 41 -14.05 23.29 18.07
N PHE A 42 -14.84 24.04 17.26
CA PHE A 42 -16.02 24.78 17.69
C PHE A 42 -17.27 24.30 16.93
N PRO A 43 -18.49 24.62 17.44
CA PRO A 43 -19.69 24.40 16.65
C PRO A 43 -19.59 25.07 15.26
N ASP A 44 -20.19 24.42 14.26
CA ASP A 44 -20.15 24.75 12.83
C ASP A 44 -18.81 24.49 12.11
N ASP A 45 -17.76 24.04 12.83
CA ASP A 45 -16.52 23.58 12.19
C ASP A 45 -16.73 22.22 11.51
N GLU A 46 -16.00 22.00 10.39
CA GLU A 46 -15.94 20.71 9.70
C GLU A 46 -14.76 19.88 10.24
N VAL A 47 -15.06 18.63 10.59
CA VAL A 47 -14.04 17.66 11.06
C VAL A 47 -14.03 16.43 10.15
N LYS A 48 -12.85 16.07 9.64
CA LYS A 48 -12.64 14.81 8.94
C LYS A 48 -12.47 13.69 9.97
N ALA A 49 -13.46 12.81 10.08
CA ALA A 49 -13.54 11.77 11.06
C ALA A 49 -13.83 10.39 10.45
N PHE A 50 -13.20 9.36 10.97
CA PHE A 50 -13.55 7.98 10.71
C PHE A 50 -14.75 7.58 11.55
N VAL A 51 -15.79 7.01 10.92
CA VAL A 51 -17.04 6.65 11.60
C VAL A 51 -17.15 5.13 11.69
N TYR A 52 -17.36 4.61 12.91
CA TYR A 52 -17.44 3.18 13.17
C TYR A 52 -18.34 2.87 14.37
N PHE A 53 -18.53 1.58 14.70
CA PHE A 53 -19.26 1.16 15.89
C PHE A 53 -18.30 0.86 17.04
N ASP A 54 -18.56 1.45 18.22
CA ASP A 54 -17.84 1.14 19.45
C ASP A 54 -18.22 -0.25 20.02
N SER A 55 -17.66 -0.59 21.19
CA SER A 55 -17.90 -1.89 21.84
C SER A 55 -19.34 -2.07 22.33
N GLU A 56 -20.11 -0.99 22.43
CA GLU A 56 -21.53 -0.97 22.82
C GLU A 56 -22.47 -0.86 21.61
N ASP A 57 -21.92 -1.05 20.38
CA ASP A 57 -22.62 -0.94 19.10
C ASP A 57 -23.24 0.45 18.84
N ARG A 58 -22.66 1.53 19.44
CA ARG A 58 -23.01 2.90 19.12
C ARG A 58 -22.15 3.42 17.98
N ILE A 59 -22.73 4.23 17.10
CA ILE A 59 -21.97 4.92 16.06
C ILE A 59 -21.15 6.02 16.73
N VAL A 60 -19.84 5.98 16.52
CA VAL A 60 -18.88 6.94 17.06
C VAL A 60 -17.91 7.39 15.98
N ALA A 61 -17.29 8.55 16.19
CA ALA A 61 -16.30 9.13 15.31
C ALA A 61 -14.94 9.24 15.99
N THR A 62 -13.87 9.10 15.22
CA THR A 62 -12.49 9.28 15.67
C THR A 62 -11.65 9.98 14.60
N THR A 63 -10.63 10.71 15.02
CA THR A 63 -9.58 11.23 14.12
C THR A 63 -8.43 10.25 13.95
N GLU A 64 -8.43 9.11 14.64
CA GLU A 64 -7.45 8.04 14.43
C GLU A 64 -7.60 7.42 13.04
N HIS A 65 -6.48 6.92 12.53
CA HIS A 65 -6.42 6.31 11.21
C HIS A 65 -6.32 4.78 11.36
N PRO A 66 -7.38 4.05 11.02
CA PRO A 66 -7.30 2.60 11.02
C PRO A 66 -6.34 2.10 9.93
N HIS A 67 -5.77 0.92 10.13
CA HIS A 67 -4.88 0.27 9.15
C HIS A 67 -5.63 -0.22 7.90
N VAL A 68 -6.96 -0.27 7.95
CA VAL A 68 -7.84 -0.67 6.85
C VAL A 68 -9.20 -0.02 6.99
N MET A 69 -9.79 0.40 5.89
CA MET A 69 -11.16 0.88 5.81
C MET A 69 -12.07 -0.16 5.15
N VAL A 70 -13.38 0.01 5.29
CA VAL A 70 -14.37 -0.81 4.56
C VAL A 70 -14.10 -0.71 3.05
N GLY A 71 -14.03 -1.85 2.37
CA GLY A 71 -13.71 -1.91 0.94
C GLY A 71 -12.20 -2.01 0.64
N GLU A 72 -11.34 -2.24 1.65
CA GLU A 72 -9.90 -2.31 1.47
C GLU A 72 -9.32 -3.62 1.99
N PHE A 73 -8.10 -3.92 1.51
CA PHE A 73 -7.30 -5.05 1.98
C PHE A 73 -6.17 -4.57 2.88
N ALA A 74 -5.87 -5.36 3.92
CA ALA A 74 -4.71 -5.15 4.77
C ALA A 74 -4.18 -6.47 5.35
N PHE A 75 -2.93 -6.44 5.79
CA PHE A 75 -2.28 -7.55 6.48
C PHE A 75 -2.24 -7.23 7.97
N LEU A 76 -3.17 -7.86 8.74
CA LEU A 76 -3.43 -7.52 10.14
C LEU A 76 -3.09 -8.66 11.08
N LYS A 77 -2.65 -8.32 12.29
CA LYS A 77 -2.26 -9.27 13.33
C LYS A 77 -3.48 -9.69 14.16
N VAL A 78 -3.59 -11.00 14.44
CA VAL A 78 -4.57 -11.54 15.40
C VAL A 78 -4.09 -11.21 16.82
N VAL A 79 -4.93 -10.53 17.58
CA VAL A 79 -4.67 -10.16 18.98
C VAL A 79 -5.45 -10.98 19.99
N ALA A 80 -6.59 -11.57 19.57
CA ALA A 80 -7.37 -12.45 20.42
C ALA A 80 -8.20 -13.45 19.62
N LEU A 81 -8.50 -14.57 20.23
CA LEU A 81 -9.44 -15.58 19.73
C LEU A 81 -10.65 -15.65 20.66
N SER A 82 -11.83 -15.88 20.10
CA SER A 82 -13.10 -15.95 20.84
C SER A 82 -14.03 -17.04 20.26
N PRO A 83 -15.14 -17.35 20.93
CA PRO A 83 -16.14 -18.29 20.39
C PRO A 83 -16.85 -17.80 19.13
N VAL A 84 -16.69 -16.53 18.72
CA VAL A 84 -17.32 -15.98 17.51
C VAL A 84 -16.35 -15.81 16.34
N GLY A 85 -15.03 -15.84 16.61
CA GLY A 85 -13.99 -15.68 15.59
C GLY A 85 -12.70 -15.14 16.15
N ALA A 86 -11.85 -14.59 15.26
CA ALA A 86 -10.59 -13.96 15.60
C ALA A 86 -10.73 -12.43 15.59
N PHE A 87 -10.07 -11.77 16.51
CA PHE A 87 -9.98 -10.31 16.58
C PHE A 87 -8.62 -9.86 16.09
N LEU A 88 -8.63 -8.83 15.24
CA LEU A 88 -7.46 -8.26 14.60
C LEU A 88 -7.21 -6.84 15.11
N ASP A 89 -5.94 -6.53 15.35
CA ASP A 89 -5.48 -5.16 15.52
C ASP A 89 -5.57 -4.41 14.18
N TRP A 90 -6.44 -3.44 14.09
CA TRP A 90 -6.61 -2.57 12.93
C TRP A 90 -6.32 -1.09 13.23
N GLY A 91 -5.69 -0.83 14.37
CA GLY A 91 -5.25 0.51 14.75
C GLY A 91 -6.29 1.35 15.49
N LEU A 92 -7.45 0.80 15.84
CA LEU A 92 -8.48 1.45 16.66
C LEU A 92 -8.70 0.70 17.96
N ARG A 93 -9.34 1.35 18.93
CA ARG A 93 -9.58 0.81 20.26
C ARG A 93 -10.41 -0.49 20.27
N LYS A 94 -11.38 -0.62 19.36
CA LYS A 94 -12.17 -1.84 19.16
C LYS A 94 -11.52 -2.68 18.06
N ASP A 95 -11.13 -3.90 18.38
CA ASP A 95 -10.54 -4.82 17.40
C ASP A 95 -11.52 -5.22 16.29
N LEU A 96 -10.97 -5.53 15.11
CA LEU A 96 -11.74 -5.93 13.93
C LEU A 96 -12.00 -7.44 13.95
N LEU A 97 -13.27 -7.85 13.94
CA LEU A 97 -13.66 -9.26 13.97
C LEU A 97 -13.54 -9.94 12.60
N VAL A 98 -12.94 -11.14 12.57
CA VAL A 98 -13.07 -12.12 11.48
C VAL A 98 -13.91 -13.28 11.98
N PRO A 99 -15.20 -13.36 11.65
CA PRO A 99 -16.07 -14.46 12.05
C PRO A 99 -15.55 -15.81 11.51
N PHE A 100 -15.81 -16.93 12.19
CA PHE A 100 -15.36 -18.25 11.72
C PHE A 100 -15.77 -18.55 10.29
N ARG A 101 -16.99 -18.17 9.89
CA ARG A 101 -17.49 -18.35 8.51
C ARG A 101 -16.67 -17.60 7.45
N GLU A 102 -15.92 -16.56 7.87
CA GLU A 102 -15.10 -15.72 7.01
C GLU A 102 -13.60 -16.10 7.05
N GLN A 103 -13.24 -17.10 7.82
CA GLN A 103 -11.89 -17.65 7.87
C GLN A 103 -11.74 -18.73 6.78
N ARG A 104 -10.66 -18.63 5.98
CA ARG A 104 -10.27 -19.70 5.03
C ARG A 104 -9.70 -20.89 5.80
N ASP A 105 -8.80 -20.60 6.72
CA ASP A 105 -8.16 -21.55 7.62
C ASP A 105 -8.27 -21.03 9.05
N PRO A 106 -8.19 -21.89 10.09
CA PRO A 106 -8.20 -21.45 11.48
C PRO A 106 -7.11 -20.43 11.75
N MET A 107 -7.49 -19.30 12.31
CA MET A 107 -6.55 -18.21 12.62
C MET A 107 -5.86 -18.49 13.96
N ILE A 108 -4.61 -18.02 14.06
CA ILE A 108 -3.74 -18.25 15.21
C ILE A 108 -3.36 -16.90 15.80
N GLU A 109 -3.50 -16.75 17.12
CA GLU A 109 -3.11 -15.56 17.85
C GLU A 109 -1.62 -15.22 17.64
N GLY A 110 -1.32 -13.95 17.48
CA GLY A 110 0.02 -13.43 17.19
C GLY A 110 0.46 -13.52 15.72
N LYS A 111 -0.24 -14.28 14.87
CA LYS A 111 0.03 -14.32 13.41
C LYS A 111 -0.76 -13.23 12.68
N SER A 112 -0.21 -12.81 11.53
CA SER A 112 -0.87 -11.84 10.66
C SER A 112 -1.46 -12.51 9.42
N TYR A 113 -2.59 -11.98 8.97
CA TYR A 113 -3.35 -12.50 7.81
C TYR A 113 -3.77 -11.37 6.89
N LEU A 114 -3.77 -11.66 5.60
CA LEU A 114 -4.37 -10.76 4.61
C LEU A 114 -5.88 -10.88 4.69
N VAL A 115 -6.54 -9.74 4.89
CA VAL A 115 -7.99 -9.66 5.07
C VAL A 115 -8.58 -8.53 4.22
N TYR A 116 -9.87 -8.65 3.92
CA TYR A 116 -10.70 -7.60 3.35
C TYR A 116 -11.71 -7.15 4.39
N ALA A 117 -11.79 -5.85 4.65
CA ALA A 117 -12.75 -5.28 5.57
C ALA A 117 -14.04 -4.89 4.83
N TYR A 118 -15.19 -5.26 5.39
CA TYR A 118 -16.48 -4.96 4.78
C TYR A 118 -17.58 -4.75 5.84
N LEU A 119 -18.66 -4.08 5.43
CA LEU A 119 -19.85 -3.93 6.27
C LEU A 119 -20.76 -5.15 6.08
N ASP A 120 -20.94 -5.95 7.15
CA ASP A 120 -21.82 -7.12 7.12
C ASP A 120 -23.28 -6.66 7.11
N LYS A 121 -23.97 -6.89 6.00
CA LYS A 121 -25.37 -6.45 5.79
C LYS A 121 -26.37 -7.03 6.81
N ALA A 122 -26.05 -8.16 7.43
CA ALA A 122 -26.94 -8.80 8.39
C ALA A 122 -26.84 -8.19 9.79
N SER A 123 -25.65 -7.74 10.19
CA SER A 123 -25.38 -7.19 11.53
C SER A 123 -25.12 -5.68 11.53
N ASP A 124 -24.99 -5.07 10.35
CA ASP A 124 -24.56 -3.68 10.14
C ASP A 124 -23.20 -3.36 10.80
N ARG A 125 -22.36 -4.39 11.05
CA ARG A 125 -21.04 -4.27 11.70
C ARG A 125 -19.91 -4.36 10.68
N ILE A 126 -18.83 -3.65 10.96
CA ILE A 126 -17.59 -3.81 10.21
C ILE A 126 -16.93 -5.12 10.64
N VAL A 127 -16.69 -5.99 9.67
CA VAL A 127 -16.04 -7.29 9.86
C VAL A 127 -15.00 -7.50 8.77
N ALA A 128 -14.11 -8.49 8.96
CA ALA A 128 -13.14 -8.83 7.92
C ALA A 128 -13.26 -10.29 7.48
N SER A 129 -12.70 -10.59 6.31
CA SER A 129 -12.69 -11.92 5.70
C SER A 129 -11.29 -12.25 5.20
N THR A 130 -10.80 -13.47 5.48
CA THR A 130 -9.61 -14.02 4.82
C THR A 130 -9.95 -14.70 3.49
N LYS A 131 -11.23 -14.83 3.14
CA LYS A 131 -11.72 -15.37 1.86
C LYS A 131 -11.74 -14.25 0.81
N ILE A 132 -10.57 -13.66 0.56
CA ILE A 132 -10.40 -12.41 -0.19
C ILE A 132 -10.72 -12.55 -1.68
N ASP A 133 -10.59 -13.74 -2.26
CA ASP A 133 -10.79 -13.95 -3.71
C ASP A 133 -12.20 -13.53 -4.18
N LYS A 134 -13.21 -13.61 -3.31
CA LYS A 134 -14.59 -13.20 -3.63
C LYS A 134 -14.79 -11.68 -3.76
N TYR A 135 -13.78 -10.88 -3.42
CA TYR A 135 -13.82 -9.41 -3.49
C TYR A 135 -12.88 -8.84 -4.57
N LEU A 136 -12.19 -9.72 -5.28
CA LEU A 136 -11.27 -9.34 -6.35
C LEU A 136 -11.82 -9.79 -7.71
N ASP A 137 -11.37 -9.14 -8.78
CA ASP A 137 -11.75 -9.46 -10.17
C ASP A 137 -13.26 -9.42 -10.40
N GLN A 138 -13.98 -8.51 -9.70
CA GLN A 138 -15.44 -8.36 -9.85
C GLN A 138 -15.83 -7.46 -11.03
N VAL A 139 -14.85 -6.74 -11.58
CA VAL A 139 -14.98 -5.85 -12.73
C VAL A 139 -13.86 -6.15 -13.73
N PHE A 140 -14.08 -5.81 -15.00
CA PHE A 140 -13.06 -5.99 -16.04
C PHE A 140 -11.85 -5.07 -15.77
N PRO A 141 -10.60 -5.56 -15.94
CA PRO A 141 -9.40 -4.77 -15.69
C PRO A 141 -9.13 -3.78 -16.83
N GLU A 142 -9.57 -2.55 -16.67
CA GLU A 142 -9.34 -1.45 -17.61
C GLU A 142 -8.07 -0.68 -17.22
N TYR A 143 -6.89 -1.24 -17.51
CA TYR A 143 -5.61 -0.61 -17.24
C TYR A 143 -4.81 -0.45 -18.53
N GLU A 144 -4.15 0.71 -18.64
CA GLU A 144 -3.21 0.96 -19.73
C GLU A 144 -1.80 0.43 -19.38
N PRO A 145 -1.03 -0.04 -20.38
CA PRO A 145 0.37 -0.37 -20.16
C PRO A 145 1.14 0.82 -19.58
N HIS A 146 1.90 0.56 -18.52
CA HIS A 146 2.71 1.55 -17.79
C HIS A 146 1.93 2.47 -16.83
N GLU A 147 0.64 2.28 -16.67
CA GLU A 147 -0.16 2.98 -15.67
C GLU A 147 0.40 2.73 -14.28
N GLU A 148 0.54 3.79 -13.48
CA GLU A 148 0.93 3.71 -12.06
C GLU A 148 -0.25 3.22 -11.23
N VAL A 149 -0.03 2.20 -10.42
CA VAL A 149 -1.06 1.58 -9.57
C VAL A 149 -0.55 1.35 -8.15
N GLU A 150 -1.46 1.33 -7.19
CA GLU A 150 -1.16 0.84 -5.85
C GLU A 150 -1.11 -0.69 -5.84
N VAL A 151 -0.07 -1.24 -5.25
CA VAL A 151 0.17 -2.69 -5.17
C VAL A 151 0.29 -3.12 -3.71
N LEU A 152 -0.52 -4.10 -3.30
CA LEU A 152 -0.39 -4.77 -2.02
C LEU A 152 0.17 -6.18 -2.23
N ILE A 153 1.35 -6.47 -1.67
CA ILE A 153 1.98 -7.79 -1.77
C ILE A 153 1.16 -8.79 -0.95
N ALA A 154 0.52 -9.74 -1.63
CA ALA A 154 -0.45 -10.64 -1.02
C ALA A 154 0.13 -11.99 -0.61
N ARG A 155 0.80 -12.68 -1.50
CA ARG A 155 1.37 -14.01 -1.27
C ARG A 155 2.50 -14.33 -2.25
N LYS A 156 3.45 -15.14 -1.80
CA LYS A 156 4.50 -15.69 -2.67
C LYS A 156 3.99 -16.93 -3.41
N SER A 157 4.37 -17.09 -4.67
CA SER A 157 4.12 -18.26 -5.51
C SER A 157 5.41 -18.70 -6.22
N ASP A 158 5.37 -19.82 -6.93
CA ASP A 158 6.54 -20.31 -7.71
C ASP A 158 6.94 -19.34 -8.83
N LEU A 159 5.97 -18.64 -9.42
CA LEU A 159 6.20 -17.68 -10.51
C LEU A 159 6.67 -16.31 -10.02
N GLY A 160 6.40 -15.97 -8.75
CA GLY A 160 6.70 -14.64 -8.19
C GLY A 160 5.79 -14.29 -7.02
N TYR A 161 5.31 -13.05 -6.97
CA TYR A 161 4.36 -12.60 -5.95
C TYR A 161 3.01 -12.28 -6.59
N ASN A 162 1.95 -12.89 -6.06
CA ASN A 162 0.60 -12.42 -6.30
C ASN A 162 0.38 -11.15 -5.49
N VAL A 163 -0.20 -10.16 -6.12
CA VAL A 163 -0.44 -8.83 -5.57
C VAL A 163 -1.89 -8.42 -5.79
N ILE A 164 -2.36 -7.49 -4.98
CA ILE A 164 -3.65 -6.83 -5.20
C ILE A 164 -3.36 -5.46 -5.81
N VAL A 165 -3.96 -5.19 -6.96
CA VAL A 165 -3.84 -3.95 -7.73
C VAL A 165 -5.05 -3.07 -7.42
N ASN A 166 -4.81 -1.84 -6.96
CA ASN A 166 -5.83 -0.81 -6.68
C ASN A 166 -7.03 -1.31 -5.85
N ASN A 167 -6.79 -2.24 -4.88
CA ASN A 167 -7.85 -2.89 -4.09
C ASN A 167 -8.95 -3.60 -4.93
N THR A 168 -8.71 -3.92 -6.19
CA THR A 168 -9.74 -4.40 -7.12
C THR A 168 -9.39 -5.71 -7.80
N HIS A 169 -8.14 -5.88 -8.25
CA HIS A 169 -7.75 -7.01 -9.11
C HIS A 169 -6.57 -7.78 -8.56
N TRP A 170 -6.52 -9.07 -8.93
CA TRP A 170 -5.29 -9.83 -8.80
C TRP A 170 -4.26 -9.43 -9.86
N GLY A 171 -3.01 -9.30 -9.45
CA GLY A 171 -1.86 -9.14 -10.35
C GLY A 171 -0.73 -10.11 -9.99
N LEU A 172 0.24 -10.25 -10.89
CA LEU A 172 1.43 -11.06 -10.71
C LEU A 172 2.69 -10.24 -10.98
N ILE A 173 3.62 -10.25 -10.02
CA ILE A 173 4.99 -9.76 -10.21
C ILE A 173 5.88 -10.98 -10.34
N TYR A 174 6.50 -11.17 -11.50
CA TYR A 174 7.39 -12.31 -11.75
C TYR A 174 8.70 -12.23 -10.97
N ASN A 175 9.28 -13.37 -10.63
CA ASN A 175 10.56 -13.45 -9.94
C ASN A 175 11.69 -12.66 -10.62
N ASN A 176 11.71 -12.62 -11.96
CA ASN A 176 12.70 -11.85 -12.73
C ASN A 176 12.45 -10.34 -12.77
N GLU A 177 11.32 -9.87 -12.27
CA GLU A 177 10.97 -8.45 -12.11
C GLU A 177 11.22 -7.93 -10.69
N ILE A 178 11.63 -8.82 -9.79
CA ILE A 178 11.85 -8.51 -8.37
C ILE A 178 13.32 -8.21 -8.15
N PHE A 179 13.62 -6.97 -7.80
CA PHE A 179 15.00 -6.48 -7.57
C PHE A 179 15.20 -5.93 -6.16
N GLN A 180 14.24 -6.17 -5.26
CA GLN A 180 14.29 -5.78 -3.86
C GLN A 180 13.53 -6.78 -3.01
N PRO A 181 13.87 -6.94 -1.71
CA PRO A 181 13.11 -7.80 -0.82
C PRO A 181 11.67 -7.31 -0.70
N LEU A 182 10.70 -8.21 -0.92
CA LEU A 182 9.27 -7.93 -0.75
C LEU A 182 8.75 -8.61 0.51
N LYS A 183 7.89 -7.90 1.25
CA LYS A 183 7.20 -8.44 2.43
C LYS A 183 5.71 -8.57 2.15
N ILE A 184 5.10 -9.68 2.56
CA ILE A 184 3.64 -9.85 2.52
C ILE A 184 2.99 -8.76 3.38
N GLY A 185 1.94 -8.13 2.85
CA GLY A 185 1.27 -6.99 3.47
C GLY A 185 1.88 -5.62 3.15
N GLN A 186 3.01 -5.57 2.43
CA GLN A 186 3.62 -4.31 2.02
C GLN A 186 2.79 -3.65 0.92
N LYS A 187 2.43 -2.37 1.13
CA LYS A 187 1.85 -1.50 0.10
C LYS A 187 2.96 -0.70 -0.57
N MET A 188 2.89 -0.57 -1.87
CA MET A 188 3.86 0.17 -2.66
C MET A 188 3.30 0.54 -4.04
N LYS A 189 3.98 1.44 -4.73
CA LYS A 189 3.68 1.76 -6.12
C LYS A 189 4.21 0.67 -7.03
N GLY A 190 3.42 0.35 -8.04
CA GLY A 190 3.78 -0.52 -9.15
C GLY A 190 3.29 0.05 -10.47
N TYR A 191 3.56 -0.65 -11.54
CA TYR A 191 3.14 -0.26 -12.89
C TYR A 191 2.55 -1.46 -13.60
N ILE A 192 1.50 -1.25 -14.35
CA ILE A 192 0.93 -2.28 -15.22
C ILE A 192 1.95 -2.59 -16.33
N LYS A 193 2.32 -3.85 -16.44
CA LYS A 193 3.16 -4.30 -17.54
C LYS A 193 2.31 -4.62 -18.77
N GLU A 194 1.29 -5.45 -18.54
CA GLU A 194 0.24 -5.75 -19.53
C GLU A 194 -1.01 -6.34 -18.82
N VAL A 195 -2.15 -6.14 -19.41
CA VAL A 195 -3.36 -6.93 -19.15
C VAL A 195 -3.43 -7.96 -20.28
N ARG A 196 -3.44 -9.24 -19.91
CA ARG A 196 -3.44 -10.35 -20.87
C ARG A 196 -4.84 -10.60 -21.43
N GLU A 197 -4.92 -11.38 -22.50
CA GLU A 197 -6.19 -11.81 -23.11
C GLU A 197 -7.07 -12.62 -22.13
N ASP A 198 -6.46 -13.30 -21.13
CA ASP A 198 -7.15 -14.03 -20.06
C ASP A 198 -7.46 -13.16 -18.82
N GLU A 199 -7.47 -11.83 -19.00
CA GLU A 199 -7.78 -10.82 -17.97
C GLU A 199 -6.79 -10.77 -16.78
N LYS A 200 -5.69 -11.53 -16.83
CA LYS A 200 -4.65 -11.48 -15.81
C LYS A 200 -3.75 -10.28 -16.00
N ILE A 201 -3.37 -9.69 -14.89
CA ILE A 201 -2.56 -8.47 -14.85
C ILE A 201 -1.12 -8.82 -14.49
N ASP A 202 -0.20 -8.53 -15.40
CA ASP A 202 1.24 -8.55 -15.12
C ASP A 202 1.67 -7.18 -14.61
N VAL A 203 2.34 -7.18 -13.46
CA VAL A 203 2.77 -5.97 -12.75
C VAL A 203 4.29 -5.93 -12.65
N THR A 204 4.86 -4.75 -12.74
CA THR A 204 6.28 -4.50 -12.45
C THR A 204 6.43 -3.41 -11.39
N LEU A 205 7.48 -3.51 -10.57
CA LEU A 205 7.81 -2.49 -9.55
C LEU A 205 8.75 -1.41 -10.08
N GLN A 206 9.05 -1.45 -11.36
CA GLN A 206 10.01 -0.55 -11.98
C GLN A 206 9.34 0.21 -13.12
N LEU A 207 9.64 1.50 -13.21
CA LEU A 207 9.22 2.32 -14.36
C LEU A 207 9.64 1.65 -15.67
N PRO A 208 8.70 1.44 -16.60
CA PRO A 208 9.01 0.77 -17.84
C PRO A 208 9.77 1.68 -18.84
N GLY A 209 10.60 1.06 -19.66
CA GLY A 209 11.20 1.70 -20.83
C GLY A 209 12.21 2.81 -20.58
N TYR A 210 12.09 3.89 -21.32
CA TYR A 210 13.03 5.01 -21.38
C TYR A 210 13.11 5.80 -20.08
N ALA A 211 11.98 6.04 -19.42
CA ALA A 211 11.90 6.72 -18.11
C ALA A 211 12.62 5.97 -16.99
N LYS A 212 12.64 4.63 -17.04
CA LYS A 212 13.40 3.78 -16.10
C LYS A 212 14.92 3.96 -16.27
N ILE A 213 15.38 4.07 -17.51
CA ILE A 213 16.80 4.24 -17.81
C ILE A 213 17.23 5.66 -17.45
N GLU A 214 16.37 6.65 -17.70
CA GLU A 214 16.61 8.04 -17.27
C GLU A 214 16.61 8.18 -15.76
N GLY A 215 15.63 7.55 -15.06
CA GLY A 215 15.59 7.52 -13.59
C GLY A 215 16.81 6.85 -12.98
N LEU A 216 17.24 5.70 -13.52
CA LEU A 216 18.46 5.01 -13.08
C LEU A 216 19.72 5.80 -13.44
N ALA A 217 19.75 6.43 -14.60
CA ALA A 217 20.86 7.31 -14.99
C ALA A 217 20.96 8.52 -14.03
N GLY A 218 19.83 9.11 -13.65
CA GLY A 218 19.78 10.15 -12.62
C GLY A 218 20.33 9.68 -11.28
N MET A 219 19.90 8.49 -10.79
CA MET A 219 20.42 7.89 -9.55
C MET A 219 21.93 7.61 -9.60
N VAL A 220 22.43 7.14 -10.74
CA VAL A 220 23.88 6.94 -10.93
C VAL A 220 24.62 8.26 -10.88
N LEU A 221 24.08 9.29 -11.51
CA LEU A 221 24.67 10.63 -11.54
C LEU A 221 24.68 11.29 -10.15
N GLU A 222 23.60 11.19 -9.39
CA GLU A 222 23.56 11.68 -7.99
C GLU A 222 24.58 10.96 -7.12
N LYS A 223 24.63 9.63 -7.22
CA LYS A 223 25.57 8.83 -6.44
C LYS A 223 27.04 9.14 -6.81
N LEU A 224 27.32 9.36 -8.09
CA LEU A 224 28.64 9.84 -8.52
C LEU A 224 29.00 11.18 -7.86
N LYS A 225 28.05 12.13 -7.76
CA LYS A 225 28.27 13.42 -7.09
C LYS A 225 28.53 13.23 -5.59
N ASP A 226 27.75 12.37 -4.92
CA ASP A 226 27.89 12.07 -3.49
C ASP A 226 29.24 11.44 -3.15
N TYR A 227 29.80 10.65 -4.07
CA TYR A 227 31.10 9.98 -3.92
C TYR A 227 32.29 10.77 -4.51
N GLY A 228 32.13 12.10 -4.68
CA GLY A 228 33.21 12.97 -5.14
C GLY A 228 33.57 12.77 -6.62
N GLY A 229 32.63 12.28 -7.43
CA GLY A 229 32.80 12.16 -8.87
C GLY A 229 33.36 10.83 -9.37
N ILE A 230 33.62 9.87 -8.50
CA ILE A 230 34.17 8.55 -8.84
C ILE A 230 33.33 7.47 -8.16
N LEU A 231 32.94 6.44 -8.90
CA LEU A 231 32.23 5.29 -8.41
C LEU A 231 32.96 4.01 -8.83
N ASP A 232 33.37 3.18 -7.86
CA ASP A 232 34.09 1.91 -8.08
C ASP A 232 33.19 0.80 -8.61
N LEU A 233 32.34 1.13 -9.60
CA LEU A 233 31.43 0.23 -10.29
C LEU A 233 31.40 0.60 -11.78
N SER A 234 31.80 -0.34 -12.64
CA SER A 234 31.76 -0.16 -14.08
C SER A 234 30.70 -1.07 -14.74
N ASP A 235 30.63 -1.03 -16.05
CA ASP A 235 29.79 -1.95 -16.82
C ASP A 235 30.30 -3.40 -16.78
N ARG A 236 31.49 -3.64 -16.23
CA ARG A 236 32.13 -4.96 -16.05
C ARG A 236 31.96 -5.50 -14.63
N SER A 237 31.59 -4.68 -13.65
CA SER A 237 31.40 -5.08 -12.26
C SER A 237 30.40 -6.21 -12.08
N GLU A 238 30.55 -6.97 -11.00
CA GLU A 238 29.70 -8.13 -10.74
C GLU A 238 28.23 -7.72 -10.50
N PRO A 239 27.25 -8.53 -10.98
CA PRO A 239 25.83 -8.23 -10.84
C PRO A 239 25.38 -7.98 -9.41
N GLU A 240 25.97 -8.68 -8.44
CA GLU A 240 25.66 -8.56 -7.01
C GLU A 240 26.10 -7.22 -6.42
N GLU A 241 27.25 -6.69 -6.86
CA GLU A 241 27.76 -5.39 -6.43
C GLU A 241 26.89 -4.27 -6.96
N ILE A 242 26.55 -4.31 -8.25
CA ILE A 242 25.63 -3.37 -8.89
C ILE A 242 24.28 -3.38 -8.19
N TYR A 243 23.79 -4.57 -7.87
CA TYR A 243 22.50 -4.73 -7.21
C TYR A 243 22.49 -4.13 -5.78
N LYS A 244 23.56 -4.35 -5.00
CA LYS A 244 23.70 -3.76 -3.65
C LYS A 244 23.61 -2.24 -3.65
N VAL A 245 24.14 -1.60 -4.69
CA VAL A 245 24.26 -0.14 -4.75
C VAL A 245 23.04 0.51 -5.40
N PHE A 246 22.48 -0.10 -6.45
CA PHE A 246 21.45 0.50 -7.29
C PHE A 246 20.11 -0.27 -7.31
N GLY A 247 20.03 -1.46 -6.70
CA GLY A 247 18.82 -2.28 -6.71
C GLY A 247 18.36 -2.70 -8.13
N CYS A 248 19.27 -2.73 -9.11
CA CYS A 248 18.95 -2.99 -10.50
C CYS A 248 19.79 -4.12 -11.12
N SER A 249 19.35 -4.67 -12.25
CA SER A 249 20.11 -5.67 -12.98
C SER A 249 21.32 -5.03 -13.72
N LYS A 250 22.41 -5.80 -13.90
CA LYS A 250 23.58 -5.38 -14.69
C LYS A 250 23.20 -4.87 -16.09
N LYS A 251 22.20 -5.49 -16.74
CA LYS A 251 21.68 -5.06 -18.04
C LYS A 251 21.10 -3.64 -18.00
N ASN A 252 20.35 -3.31 -16.96
CA ASN A 252 19.77 -1.97 -16.81
C ASN A 252 20.84 -0.94 -16.41
N TYR A 253 21.77 -1.31 -15.55
CA TYR A 253 22.91 -0.48 -15.20
C TYR A 253 23.75 -0.10 -16.42
N LYS A 254 24.12 -1.09 -17.28
CA LYS A 254 24.80 -0.83 -18.55
C LYS A 254 24.05 0.14 -19.47
N LYS A 255 22.71 0.01 -19.55
CA LYS A 255 21.90 0.94 -20.34
C LYS A 255 21.90 2.36 -19.75
N ALA A 256 21.86 2.49 -18.42
CA ALA A 256 21.93 3.79 -17.75
C ALA A 256 23.28 4.46 -17.96
N LEU A 257 24.39 3.72 -17.83
CA LEU A 257 25.72 4.22 -18.16
C LEU A 257 25.83 4.64 -19.64
N GLY A 258 25.25 3.86 -20.56
CA GLY A 258 25.21 4.21 -21.97
C GLY A 258 24.44 5.50 -22.26
N THR A 259 23.38 5.79 -21.49
CA THR A 259 22.64 7.06 -21.59
C THR A 259 23.49 8.24 -21.10
N LEU A 260 24.11 8.12 -19.92
CA LEU A 260 25.00 9.15 -19.38
C LEU A 260 26.22 9.41 -20.25
N LEU A 261 26.80 8.36 -20.84
CA LEU A 261 27.92 8.46 -21.75
C LEU A 261 27.55 9.22 -23.04
N LYS A 262 26.35 8.93 -23.61
CA LYS A 262 25.81 9.68 -24.77
C LYS A 262 25.58 11.15 -24.46
N GLN A 263 25.18 11.46 -23.24
CA GLN A 263 25.00 12.82 -22.75
C GLN A 263 26.35 13.51 -22.39
N ARG A 264 27.48 12.79 -22.51
CA ARG A 264 28.82 13.25 -22.18
C ARG A 264 29.01 13.67 -20.69
N LEU A 265 28.19 13.10 -19.80
CA LEU A 265 28.22 13.41 -18.36
C LEU A 265 29.22 12.55 -17.59
N ILE A 266 29.60 11.39 -18.14
CA ILE A 266 30.50 10.41 -17.48
C ILE A 266 31.54 9.86 -18.47
N GLU A 267 32.62 9.30 -17.85
CA GLU A 267 33.58 8.42 -18.50
C GLU A 267 33.53 7.04 -17.81
N ILE A 268 33.64 5.97 -18.61
CA ILE A 268 33.61 4.60 -18.13
C ILE A 268 35.00 4.01 -18.23
N GLY A 269 35.62 3.70 -17.08
CA GLY A 269 36.86 2.95 -16.98
C GLY A 269 36.65 1.44 -16.88
N ASP A 270 37.71 0.69 -16.67
CA ASP A 270 37.65 -0.78 -16.56
C ASP A 270 36.95 -1.25 -15.29
N SER A 271 37.13 -0.56 -14.15
CA SER A 271 36.56 -0.89 -12.85
C SER A 271 35.74 0.24 -12.20
N GLU A 272 35.70 1.42 -12.83
CA GLU A 272 35.09 2.61 -12.24
C GLU A 272 34.36 3.45 -13.29
N VAL A 273 33.48 4.32 -12.84
CA VAL A 273 32.82 5.37 -13.62
C VAL A 273 33.17 6.72 -12.99
N ARG A 274 33.49 7.71 -13.82
CA ARG A 274 33.83 9.06 -13.38
C ARG A 274 32.91 10.10 -13.97
N LEU A 275 32.58 11.12 -13.17
CA LEU A 275 31.98 12.35 -13.70
C LEU A 275 32.96 13.04 -14.64
N LYS A 276 32.43 13.47 -15.78
CA LYS A 276 33.20 14.34 -16.68
C LYS A 276 33.14 15.76 -16.13
N THR A 277 34.28 16.32 -15.73
CA THR A 277 34.40 17.75 -15.42
C THR A 277 34.31 18.55 -16.70
N GLU A 278 33.43 19.56 -16.73
CA GLU A 278 33.45 20.57 -17.80
C GLU A 278 34.76 21.35 -17.65
N ASP A 279 35.62 21.26 -18.69
CA ASP A 279 36.77 22.18 -18.85
C ASP A 279 36.28 23.57 -19.31
#